data_f0fb9055f8eb8f8237aa8a7218921498
#
_entry.id   f0fb9055f8eb8f8237aa8a7218921498
#
_cell.length_a   1.000
_cell.length_b   1.000
_cell.length_c   1.000
_cell.angle_alpha   90.00
_cell.angle_beta   90.00
_cell.angle_gamma   90.00
#
_symmetry.space_group_name_H-M   'P 1'
#
loop_
_entity.id
_entity.type
_entity.pdbx_description
1 polymer ?
#
loop_
_entity_poly.entity_id
_entity_poly.type
_entity_poly.pdbx_seq_one_letter_code
_entity_poly.pdbx_strand_id
1 'polypeptide(L)'
;LTSVDETYCAEVFSFTKKVQFSITVNRRFLAPEDRVLLVDDFLAQGQALLGLINIVHQSGAAVAGACIAIEKAFQNGGRLVREAGIEVYSLARIASLIDGKVLFL
;
A
#
# COMPACT_ATOMS: atom_id res chain seq x y z
N LEU A 1 -1.33 11.83 -22.63
CA LEU A 1 -0.59 10.63 -22.22
C LEU A 1 0.76 11.01 -21.64
N THR A 2 1.08 10.43 -20.51
CA THR A 2 2.36 10.63 -19.84
C THR A 2 3.35 9.57 -20.35
N SER A 3 4.54 9.99 -20.75
CA SER A 3 5.56 9.05 -21.19
C SER A 3 6.13 8.26 -20.00
N VAL A 4 6.76 7.12 -20.29
CA VAL A 4 7.40 6.27 -19.27
C VAL A 4 8.46 7.07 -18.51
N ASP A 5 9.17 7.99 -19.17
CA ASP A 5 10.23 8.80 -18.56
C ASP A 5 9.67 9.86 -17.61
N GLU A 6 8.38 10.14 -17.67
CA GLU A 6 7.71 11.14 -16.83
C GLU A 6 7.00 10.53 -15.64
N THR A 7 7.05 9.21 -15.47
CA THR A 7 6.35 8.52 -14.38
C THR A 7 7.27 7.60 -13.60
N TYR A 8 6.90 7.41 -12.34
CA TYR A 8 7.32 6.24 -11.57
C TYR A 8 6.24 5.18 -11.76
N CYS A 9 6.64 3.92 -11.86
CA CYS A 9 5.72 2.83 -12.14
C CYS A 9 6.02 1.62 -11.27
N ALA A 10 4.98 0.94 -10.81
CA ALA A 10 5.09 -0.34 -10.12
C ALA A 10 4.01 -1.29 -10.61
N GLU A 11 4.39 -2.55 -10.81
CA GLU A 11 3.45 -3.60 -11.15
C GLU A 11 2.89 -4.20 -9.87
N VAL A 12 1.58 -4.38 -9.84
CA VAL A 12 0.86 -4.89 -8.68
C VAL A 12 -0.04 -6.04 -9.10
N PHE A 13 -0.01 -7.13 -8.33
CA PHE A 13 -0.91 -8.24 -8.54
C PHE A 13 -2.10 -8.15 -7.58
N SER A 14 -3.31 -8.19 -8.12
CA SER A 14 -4.53 -8.24 -7.30
C SER A 14 -4.94 -9.70 -7.09
N PHE A 15 -4.85 -10.18 -5.85
CA PHE A 15 -5.27 -11.55 -5.52
C PHE A 15 -6.77 -11.73 -5.64
N THR A 16 -7.54 -10.70 -5.35
CA THR A 16 -9.00 -10.74 -5.45
C THR A 16 -9.47 -10.88 -6.89
N LYS A 17 -8.90 -10.07 -7.78
CA LYS A 17 -9.28 -10.06 -9.21
C LYS A 17 -8.42 -11.01 -10.04
N LYS A 18 -7.34 -11.52 -9.47
CA LYS A 18 -6.37 -12.40 -10.13
C LYS A 18 -5.81 -11.78 -11.41
N VAL A 19 -5.56 -10.49 -11.38
CA VAL A 19 -4.99 -9.74 -12.50
C VAL A 19 -3.82 -8.90 -12.02
N GLN A 20 -2.92 -8.63 -12.95
CA GLN A 20 -1.80 -7.72 -12.71
C GLN A 20 -2.14 -6.38 -13.34
N PHE A 21 -1.80 -5.29 -12.63
CA PHE A 21 -2.01 -3.95 -13.12
C PHE A 21 -0.84 -3.07 -12.72
N SER A 22 -0.71 -1.92 -13.41
CA SER A 22 0.35 -0.96 -13.13
C SER A 22 -0.19 0.22 -12.36
N ILE A 23 0.59 0.67 -11.36
CA ILE A 23 0.36 1.94 -10.70
C ILE A 23 1.41 2.91 -11.22
N THR A 24 1.00 4.12 -11.60
CA THR A 24 1.92 5.15 -12.08
C THR A 24 1.69 6.45 -11.34
N VAL A 25 2.78 7.18 -11.10
CA VAL A 25 2.74 8.52 -10.52
C VAL A 25 3.61 9.42 -11.38
N ASN A 26 3.09 10.58 -11.74
CA ASN A 26 3.84 11.56 -12.49
C ASN A 26 4.98 12.12 -11.62
N ARG A 27 6.20 12.14 -12.18
CA ARG A 27 7.41 12.56 -11.46
C ARG A 27 7.33 13.97 -10.90
N ARG A 28 6.56 14.85 -11.53
CA ARG A 28 6.43 16.25 -11.07
C ARG A 28 5.73 16.36 -9.72
N PHE A 29 5.00 15.33 -9.28
CA PHE A 29 4.26 15.35 -8.03
C PHE A 29 4.97 14.65 -6.88
N LEU A 30 6.17 14.12 -7.11
CA LEU A 30 6.88 13.36 -6.10
C LEU A 30 8.38 13.61 -6.21
N ALA A 31 8.94 14.28 -5.22
CA ALA A 31 10.33 14.70 -5.20
C ALA A 31 11.13 14.01 -4.09
N PRO A 32 12.47 13.90 -4.22
CA PRO A 32 13.30 13.20 -3.22
C PRO A 32 13.21 13.76 -1.81
N GLU A 33 12.91 15.04 -1.66
CA GLU A 33 12.78 15.70 -0.36
C GLU A 33 11.41 15.48 0.30
N ASP A 34 10.48 14.85 -0.39
CA ASP A 34 9.14 14.62 0.14
C ASP A 34 9.13 13.54 1.21
N ARG A 35 8.21 13.70 2.15
CA ARG A 35 7.85 12.66 3.11
C ARG A 35 6.40 12.29 2.84
N VAL A 36 6.17 11.04 2.44
CA VAL A 36 4.90 10.61 1.89
C VAL A 36 4.13 9.81 2.92
N LEU A 37 2.89 10.22 3.16
CA LEU A 37 1.94 9.43 3.93
C LEU A 37 1.07 8.66 2.95
N LEU A 38 1.09 7.34 3.06
CA LEU A 38 0.25 6.47 2.24
C LEU A 38 -1.10 6.30 2.93
N VAL A 39 -2.18 6.40 2.16
CA VAL A 39 -3.54 6.26 2.70
C VAL A 39 -4.31 5.28 1.83
N ASP A 40 -4.94 4.30 2.47
CA ASP A 40 -5.76 3.33 1.75
C ASP A 40 -6.94 2.90 2.63
N ASP A 41 -7.97 2.34 2.02
CA ASP A 41 -9.16 1.90 2.75
C ASP A 41 -8.99 0.52 3.37
N PHE A 42 -8.44 -0.45 2.64
CA PHE A 42 -8.25 -1.81 3.14
C PHE A 42 -6.80 -2.26 3.01
N LEU A 43 -6.32 -2.95 4.03
CA LEU A 43 -5.04 -3.65 3.98
C LEU A 43 -5.29 -5.14 4.18
N ALA A 44 -5.11 -5.92 3.14
CA ALA A 44 -5.29 -7.37 3.14
C ALA A 44 -3.99 -8.08 2.79
N GLN A 45 -3.70 -8.28 1.51
CA GLN A 45 -2.46 -8.92 1.07
C GLN A 45 -1.28 -7.94 0.94
N GLY A 46 -1.56 -6.65 0.92
CA GLY A 46 -0.53 -5.61 0.93
C GLY A 46 0.10 -5.29 -0.41
N GLN A 47 -0.36 -5.89 -1.49
CA GLN A 47 0.29 -5.74 -2.79
C GLN A 47 0.22 -4.30 -3.33
N ALA A 48 -0.96 -3.66 -3.24
CA ALA A 48 -1.11 -2.27 -3.68
C ALA A 48 -0.23 -1.32 -2.84
N LEU A 49 -0.23 -1.52 -1.53
CA LEU A 49 0.55 -0.67 -0.63
C LEU A 49 2.06 -0.86 -0.86
N LEU A 50 2.51 -2.09 -1.06
CA LEU A 50 3.91 -2.36 -1.41
C LEU A 50 4.29 -1.73 -2.74
N GLY A 51 3.38 -1.72 -3.71
CA GLY A 51 3.59 -1.02 -4.99
C GLY A 51 3.76 0.48 -4.80
N LEU A 52 2.95 1.10 -3.95
CA LEU A 52 3.08 2.52 -3.63
C LEU A 52 4.40 2.82 -2.92
N ILE A 53 4.82 1.96 -1.99
CA ILE A 53 6.11 2.08 -1.31
C ILE A 53 7.25 2.04 -2.32
N ASN A 54 7.18 1.12 -3.28
CA ASN A 54 8.15 1.01 -4.36
C ASN A 54 8.25 2.33 -5.14
N ILE A 55 7.10 2.91 -5.51
CA ILE A 55 7.07 4.19 -6.24
C ILE A 55 7.73 5.30 -5.43
N VAL A 56 7.44 5.38 -4.13
CA VAL A 56 8.06 6.38 -3.26
C VAL A 56 9.59 6.19 -3.24
N HIS A 57 10.05 4.95 -3.13
CA HIS A 57 11.48 4.65 -3.14
C HIS A 57 12.14 5.01 -4.49
N GLN A 58 11.46 4.79 -5.61
CA GLN A 58 11.98 5.21 -6.92
C GLN A 58 12.24 6.70 -7.00
N SER A 59 11.40 7.49 -6.34
CA SER A 59 11.55 8.96 -6.34
C SER A 59 12.68 9.44 -5.42
N GLY A 60 13.18 8.59 -4.55
CA GLY A 60 14.12 8.98 -3.49
C GLY A 60 13.44 9.58 -2.26
N ALA A 61 12.13 9.71 -2.27
CA ALA A 61 11.38 10.23 -1.12
C ALA A 61 11.30 9.19 0.00
N ALA A 62 10.91 9.64 1.18
CA ALA A 62 10.73 8.78 2.34
C ALA A 62 9.25 8.52 2.59
N VAL A 63 8.92 7.31 3.04
CA VAL A 63 7.58 7.00 3.50
C VAL A 63 7.47 7.36 4.97
N ALA A 64 6.57 8.28 5.31
CA ALA A 64 6.33 8.69 6.70
C ALA A 64 5.52 7.63 7.46
N GLY A 65 4.65 6.92 6.76
CA GLY A 65 3.82 5.88 7.34
C GLY A 65 2.67 5.52 6.42
N ALA A 66 1.83 4.60 6.85
CA ALA A 66 0.63 4.20 6.15
C ALA A 66 -0.56 4.27 7.08
N CYS A 67 -1.62 4.96 6.65
CA CYS A 67 -2.88 5.08 7.37
C CYS A 67 -3.93 4.26 6.66
N ILE A 68 -4.51 3.30 7.35
CA ILE A 68 -5.43 2.32 6.79
C ILE A 68 -6.76 2.41 7.56
N ALA A 69 -7.87 2.46 6.83
CA ALA A 69 -9.17 2.44 7.51
C ALA A 69 -9.42 1.08 8.15
N ILE A 70 -9.29 0.00 7.40
CA ILE A 70 -9.55 -1.35 7.89
C ILE A 70 -8.39 -2.27 7.51
N GLU A 71 -7.75 -2.85 8.52
CA GLU A 71 -6.69 -3.84 8.33
C GLU A 71 -7.25 -5.24 8.62
N LYS A 72 -7.15 -6.13 7.63
CA LYS A 72 -7.46 -7.55 7.82
C LYS A 72 -6.22 -8.21 8.43
N ALA A 73 -6.15 -8.20 9.76
CA ALA A 73 -4.94 -8.60 10.49
C ALA A 73 -4.62 -10.10 10.35
N PHE A 74 -5.59 -10.92 9.93
CA PHE A 74 -5.40 -12.34 9.68
C PHE A 74 -4.73 -12.62 8.32
N GLN A 75 -4.50 -11.59 7.49
CA GLN A 75 -3.82 -11.72 6.21
C GLN A 75 -2.41 -11.13 6.31
N ASN A 76 -1.58 -11.39 5.30
CA ASN A 76 -0.15 -11.12 5.38
C ASN A 76 0.25 -9.67 5.14
N GLY A 77 -0.66 -8.84 4.62
CA GLY A 77 -0.31 -7.50 4.15
C GLY A 77 0.29 -6.60 5.23
N GLY A 78 -0.32 -6.57 6.41
CA GLY A 78 0.20 -5.75 7.51
C GLY A 78 1.61 -6.17 7.93
N ARG A 79 1.85 -7.47 8.02
CA ARG A 79 3.18 -7.99 8.35
C ARG A 79 4.21 -7.60 7.30
N LEU A 80 3.88 -7.78 6.02
CA LEU A 80 4.80 -7.46 4.93
C LEU A 80 5.17 -5.98 4.90
N VAL A 81 4.19 -5.11 5.11
CA VAL A 81 4.43 -3.65 5.10
C VAL A 81 5.27 -3.25 6.31
N ARG A 82 4.99 -3.81 7.49
CA ARG A 82 5.77 -3.52 8.70
C ARG A 82 7.19 -4.05 8.60
N GLU A 83 7.38 -5.23 8.00
CA GLU A 83 8.72 -5.78 7.74
C GLU A 83 9.53 -4.92 6.77
N ALA A 84 8.85 -4.17 5.91
CA ALA A 84 9.51 -3.18 5.03
C ALA A 84 9.95 -1.92 5.78
N GLY A 85 9.69 -1.83 7.09
CA GLY A 85 10.10 -0.69 7.91
C GLY A 85 9.07 0.42 7.95
N ILE A 86 7.85 0.18 7.53
CA ILE A 86 6.78 1.18 7.46
C ILE A 86 5.85 1.03 8.67
N GLU A 87 5.61 2.14 9.37
CA GLU A 87 4.60 2.15 10.42
C GLU A 87 3.20 2.15 9.80
N VAL A 88 2.35 1.29 10.31
CA VAL A 88 0.97 1.14 9.84
C VAL A 88 0.02 1.55 10.96
N TYR A 89 -0.80 2.54 10.67
CA TYR A 89 -1.82 3.05 11.58
C TYR A 89 -3.18 2.65 11.02
N SER A 90 -3.86 1.73 11.69
CA SER A 90 -5.15 1.22 11.23
C SER A 90 -6.25 1.68 12.18
N LEU A 91 -7.33 2.24 11.63
CA LEU A 91 -8.47 2.68 12.43
C LEU A 91 -9.21 1.50 13.03
N ALA A 92 -9.32 0.39 12.27
CA ALA A 92 -9.89 -0.85 12.76
C ALA A 92 -9.08 -2.03 12.25
N ARG A 93 -8.91 -3.05 13.10
CA ARG A 93 -8.21 -4.28 12.73
C ARG A 93 -9.16 -5.45 12.92
N ILE A 94 -9.32 -6.25 11.89
CA ILE A 94 -10.17 -7.43 11.90
C ILE A 94 -9.31 -8.65 12.17
N ALA A 95 -9.65 -9.39 13.24
CA ALA A 95 -8.92 -10.62 13.59
C ALA A 95 -9.38 -11.80 12.75
N SER A 96 -10.66 -11.87 12.41
CA SER A 96 -11.18 -12.97 11.59
C SER A 96 -12.53 -12.61 10.97
N LEU A 97 -12.83 -13.31 9.88
CA LEU A 97 -14.14 -13.27 9.21
C LEU A 97 -14.60 -14.72 9.11
N ILE A 98 -15.48 -15.15 10.03
CA ILE A 98 -15.96 -16.53 10.09
C ILE A 98 -17.48 -16.50 10.19
N ASP A 99 -18.17 -17.30 9.35
CA ASP A 99 -19.62 -17.45 9.34
C ASP A 99 -20.37 -16.11 9.26
N GLY A 100 -19.86 -15.19 8.44
CA GLY A 100 -20.45 -13.87 8.27
C GLY A 100 -20.25 -12.94 9.45
N LYS A 101 -19.45 -13.33 10.44
CA LYS A 101 -19.17 -12.52 11.62
C LYS A 101 -17.78 -11.89 11.52
N VAL A 102 -17.69 -10.62 11.97
CA VAL A 102 -16.45 -9.86 12.03
C VAL A 102 -15.98 -9.84 13.48
N LEU A 103 -14.75 -10.29 13.70
CA LEU A 103 -14.10 -10.21 15.00
C LEU A 103 -12.98 -9.16 14.92
N PHE A 104 -13.10 -8.12 15.72
CA PHE A 104 -12.08 -7.07 15.78
C PHE A 104 -11.00 -7.39 16.82
N LEU A 105 -9.83 -6.86 16.58
CA LEU A 105 -8.73 -6.88 17.55
C LEU A 105 -8.91 -5.77 18.56
#